data_add402ccc4759e80963e60608892ab92
#
_entry.id   add402ccc4759e80963e60608892ab92
#
_cell.length_a   1.000
_cell.length_b   1.000
_cell.length_c   1.000
_cell.angle_alpha   90.00
_cell.angle_beta   90.00
_cell.angle_gamma   90.00
#
_symmetry.space_group_name_H-M   'P 1'
#
loop_
_entity.id
_entity.type
_entity.pdbx_description
1 polymer ?
#
loop_
_entity_poly.entity_id
_entity_poly.type
_entity_poly.pdbx_seq_one_letter_code
_entity_poly.pdbx_strand_id
1 'polypeptide(L)'
;MNSPNSCQLDRRDWLKALALGGAATLLTTRQSTARTSGTPSGKVKGVVFMVSDGMSPGVITLAEAYSQLTRKRGTRWWQLFNDRSAVRGLMDNTSANSLVTDSAAASSAWGGGQRVNNGSINFGPDNKEITPVATLLKQKSDARIGLVTTATVTHATPAGFAASVPGRGDEAEIAPQYLNRVDIVLGGGSGYFDPKLRPDHRDLAGDFAKAGYQIINSRAELIAASGQKLLGTFTLGHLPFSIDRDHNESIARQVPTLTEMAIAALTRFLASNQPFLLQVEGARIDHAAHLNDIAALLADQLAFDDTIAAVLAKIAGRDDILVVVTSDHGNSNPGLNGTGKAYTDTNACFAKIADIKASHEQIFGEWKSIINGEARQLSDLIRTHMGFTPCPSEADALLNSLSKRPVVQWSHQLDKPEGLLGQITGNHTGIGWCGTSHTSDPTLVSAIGPQSERFSGIVVNTDVFKHFMEMLA
;
A
#
# COMPACT_ATOMS: atom_id res chain seq x y z
N MET A 1 -16.75 7.80 -65.11
CA MET A 1 -17.18 6.67 -64.26
C MET A 1 -17.26 7.22 -62.84
N ASN A 2 -18.45 7.18 -62.32
CA ASN A 2 -18.87 7.93 -61.11
C ASN A 2 -18.31 7.36 -59.81
N SER A 3 -17.73 8.21 -58.97
CA SER A 3 -17.48 7.91 -57.56
C SER A 3 -18.73 8.23 -56.73
N PRO A 4 -19.06 7.43 -55.70
CA PRO A 4 -20.25 7.66 -54.89
C PRO A 4 -20.00 8.72 -53.80
N ASN A 5 -20.98 9.56 -53.60
CA ASN A 5 -21.07 10.65 -52.64
C ASN A 5 -20.88 10.18 -51.17
N SER A 6 -19.99 10.84 -50.45
CA SER A 6 -19.95 10.82 -48.98
C SER A 6 -21.06 11.70 -48.43
N CYS A 7 -22.02 11.12 -47.79
CA CYS A 7 -23.08 11.79 -47.02
C CYS A 7 -22.49 12.41 -45.76
N GLN A 8 -22.07 13.67 -45.79
CA GLN A 8 -21.77 14.47 -44.61
C GLN A 8 -23.08 15.02 -44.06
N LEU A 9 -23.55 14.48 -42.94
CA LEU A 9 -24.66 15.08 -42.15
C LEU A 9 -24.14 16.36 -41.48
N ASP A 10 -24.79 17.50 -41.82
CA ASP A 10 -24.49 18.82 -41.24
C ASP A 10 -24.89 18.85 -39.74
N ARG A 11 -24.09 19.56 -38.93
CA ARG A 11 -24.36 19.80 -37.50
C ARG A 11 -25.77 20.33 -37.21
N ARG A 12 -26.38 21.01 -38.13
CA ARG A 12 -27.75 21.53 -38.05
C ARG A 12 -28.83 20.42 -38.15
N ASP A 13 -28.56 19.36 -38.86
CA ASP A 13 -29.51 18.25 -39.03
C ASP A 13 -29.50 17.34 -37.81
N TRP A 14 -28.38 17.27 -37.08
CA TRP A 14 -28.30 16.61 -35.81
C TRP A 14 -29.11 17.28 -34.69
N LEU A 15 -29.09 18.63 -34.68
CA LEU A 15 -29.87 19.42 -33.72
C LEU A 15 -31.39 19.39 -34.01
N LYS A 16 -31.80 19.24 -35.29
CA LYS A 16 -33.22 19.07 -35.65
C LYS A 16 -33.77 17.68 -35.31
N ALA A 17 -32.96 16.64 -35.38
CA ALA A 17 -33.33 15.29 -34.96
C ALA A 17 -33.54 15.18 -33.45
N LEU A 18 -32.85 15.98 -32.65
CA LEU A 18 -33.03 16.06 -31.19
C LEU A 18 -34.28 16.85 -30.78
N ALA A 19 -34.76 17.79 -31.62
CA ALA A 19 -35.93 18.63 -31.32
C ALA A 19 -37.30 17.97 -31.68
N LEU A 20 -37.30 16.93 -32.51
CA LEU A 20 -38.51 16.23 -32.93
C LEU A 20 -38.79 14.93 -32.16
N GLY A 21 -37.88 14.49 -31.29
CA GLY A 21 -38.05 13.35 -30.38
C GLY A 21 -38.62 13.68 -28.99
N GLY A 22 -38.96 14.93 -28.73
CA GLY A 22 -39.27 15.46 -27.41
C GLY A 22 -40.75 15.69 -27.07
N ALA A 23 -41.64 14.81 -27.46
CA ALA A 23 -43.02 14.89 -26.95
C ALA A 23 -43.64 13.49 -26.86
N ALA A 24 -43.76 13.02 -25.68
CA ALA A 24 -44.50 11.87 -25.18
C ALA A 24 -43.64 10.71 -24.63
N THR A 25 -42.93 10.97 -23.55
CA THR A 25 -42.71 9.91 -22.56
C THR A 25 -43.05 10.50 -21.20
N LEU A 26 -44.24 10.19 -20.72
CA LEU A 26 -44.62 10.36 -19.32
C LEU A 26 -43.51 9.78 -18.47
N LEU A 27 -42.80 10.65 -17.77
CA LEU A 27 -41.89 10.32 -16.68
C LEU A 27 -42.69 9.60 -15.60
N THR A 28 -42.88 8.29 -15.74
CA THR A 28 -42.91 7.44 -14.56
C THR A 28 -41.52 7.51 -13.97
N THR A 29 -41.32 8.40 -13.00
CA THR A 29 -40.27 8.27 -12.04
C THR A 29 -40.46 6.92 -11.36
N ARG A 30 -39.91 5.86 -11.98
CA ARG A 30 -39.49 4.73 -11.19
C ARG A 30 -38.40 5.32 -10.29
N GLN A 31 -38.79 5.71 -9.08
CA GLN A 31 -37.89 5.67 -7.96
C GLN A 31 -37.23 4.28 -8.06
N SER A 32 -36.04 4.23 -8.58
CA SER A 32 -35.17 3.10 -8.32
C SER A 32 -35.00 3.16 -6.80
N THR A 33 -35.85 2.42 -6.10
CA THR A 33 -35.51 1.98 -4.77
C THR A 33 -34.19 1.26 -4.97
N ALA A 34 -33.10 1.95 -4.68
CA ALA A 34 -31.84 1.28 -4.38
C ALA A 34 -32.25 0.21 -3.37
N ARG A 35 -32.32 -1.04 -3.83
CA ARG A 35 -32.35 -2.16 -2.91
C ARG A 35 -31.02 -2.02 -2.17
N THR A 36 -31.08 -1.40 -1.01
CA THR A 36 -30.11 -1.60 0.03
C THR A 36 -30.08 -3.12 0.21
N SER A 37 -29.08 -3.77 -0.38
CA SER A 37 -28.70 -5.09 0.05
C SER A 37 -28.44 -4.90 1.54
N GLY A 38 -29.38 -5.36 2.38
CA GLY A 38 -29.29 -5.19 3.81
C GLY A 38 -28.01 -5.88 4.30
N THR A 39 -26.96 -5.10 4.39
CA THR A 39 -25.79 -5.46 5.18
C THR A 39 -26.29 -5.51 6.61
N PRO A 40 -26.02 -6.57 7.38
CA PRO A 40 -26.54 -6.63 8.74
C PRO A 40 -26.05 -5.40 9.52
N SER A 41 -26.96 -4.63 10.08
CA SER A 41 -26.67 -3.57 11.06
C SER A 41 -26.22 -4.24 12.38
N GLY A 42 -25.28 -5.18 12.27
CA GLY A 42 -24.74 -5.96 13.38
C GLY A 42 -23.76 -5.13 14.20
N LYS A 43 -23.61 -5.52 15.47
CA LYS A 43 -22.56 -4.98 16.35
C LYS A 43 -21.19 -5.38 15.76
N VAL A 44 -20.31 -4.42 15.50
CA VAL A 44 -18.94 -4.68 15.08
C VAL A 44 -18.13 -5.06 16.30
N LYS A 45 -17.55 -6.26 16.31
CA LYS A 45 -16.60 -6.72 17.32
C LYS A 45 -15.17 -6.36 16.94
N GLY A 46 -14.85 -6.36 15.66
CA GLY A 46 -13.51 -6.09 15.21
C GLY A 46 -13.45 -5.45 13.84
N VAL A 47 -12.44 -4.62 13.65
CA VAL A 47 -12.11 -4.02 12.36
C VAL A 47 -10.70 -4.48 11.96
N VAL A 48 -10.58 -5.01 10.73
CA VAL A 48 -9.31 -5.24 10.06
C VAL A 48 -9.18 -4.17 8.97
N PHE A 49 -8.27 -3.22 9.19
CA PHE A 49 -8.00 -2.10 8.27
C PHE A 49 -6.72 -2.39 7.50
N MET A 50 -6.85 -2.68 6.21
CA MET A 50 -5.77 -3.13 5.35
C MET A 50 -5.34 -2.00 4.42
N VAL A 51 -4.06 -1.65 4.45
CA VAL A 51 -3.49 -0.52 3.72
C VAL A 51 -2.43 -1.03 2.73
N SER A 52 -2.67 -0.83 1.44
CA SER A 52 -1.67 -0.95 0.38
C SER A 52 -1.03 0.43 0.21
N ASP A 53 0.08 0.69 0.93
CA ASP A 53 0.73 2.00 0.96
C ASP A 53 1.17 2.42 -0.45
N GLY A 54 0.88 3.66 -0.84
CA GLY A 54 1.28 4.24 -2.11
C GLY A 54 0.65 3.61 -3.36
N MET A 55 -0.43 2.84 -3.22
CA MET A 55 -1.06 2.15 -4.35
C MET A 55 -1.90 3.10 -5.21
N SER A 56 -1.36 3.54 -6.33
CA SER A 56 -2.13 4.25 -7.36
C SER A 56 -3.25 3.38 -7.95
N PRO A 57 -4.39 3.95 -8.37
CA PRO A 57 -5.52 3.17 -8.90
C PRO A 57 -5.17 2.22 -10.05
N GLY A 58 -4.17 2.56 -10.89
CA GLY A 58 -3.72 1.69 -11.99
C GLY A 58 -3.04 0.40 -11.54
N VAL A 59 -2.48 0.36 -10.33
CA VAL A 59 -1.75 -0.81 -9.82
C VAL A 59 -2.66 -2.02 -9.66
N ILE A 60 -3.94 -1.83 -9.31
CA ILE A 60 -4.88 -2.95 -9.15
C ILE A 60 -5.08 -3.72 -10.46
N THR A 61 -5.11 -3.02 -11.61
CA THR A 61 -5.21 -3.64 -12.94
C THR A 61 -3.91 -4.34 -13.33
N LEU A 62 -2.76 -3.74 -13.02
CA LEU A 62 -1.45 -4.34 -13.26
C LEU A 62 -1.27 -5.64 -12.45
N ALA A 63 -1.64 -5.60 -11.17
CA ALA A 63 -1.57 -6.77 -10.28
C ALA A 63 -2.51 -7.89 -10.74
N GLU A 64 -3.74 -7.56 -11.17
CA GLU A 64 -4.69 -8.52 -11.73
C GLU A 64 -4.11 -9.19 -12.98
N ALA A 65 -3.64 -8.39 -13.96
CA ALA A 65 -3.07 -8.91 -15.20
C ALA A 65 -1.82 -9.77 -14.93
N TYR A 66 -0.95 -9.33 -14.01
CA TYR A 66 0.26 -10.07 -13.65
C TYR A 66 -0.07 -11.38 -12.91
N SER A 67 -1.05 -11.38 -12.01
CA SER A 67 -1.53 -12.60 -11.35
C SER A 67 -2.13 -13.60 -12.34
N GLN A 68 -2.95 -13.14 -13.28
CA GLN A 68 -3.47 -13.99 -14.36
C GLN A 68 -2.33 -14.59 -15.20
N LEU A 69 -1.31 -13.79 -15.53
CA LEU A 69 -0.18 -14.24 -16.32
C LEU A 69 0.66 -15.29 -15.60
N THR A 70 1.04 -15.02 -14.34
CA THR A 70 2.04 -15.82 -13.60
C THR A 70 1.42 -16.91 -12.73
N ARG A 71 0.26 -16.65 -12.12
CA ARG A 71 -0.41 -17.53 -11.15
C ARG A 71 -1.64 -18.23 -11.71
N LYS A 72 -2.09 -17.88 -12.94
CA LYS A 72 -3.31 -18.38 -13.60
C LYS A 72 -4.58 -18.20 -12.77
N ARG A 73 -4.60 -17.16 -11.92
CA ARG A 73 -5.75 -16.78 -11.10
C ARG A 73 -5.82 -15.28 -10.96
N GLY A 74 -7.04 -14.74 -10.73
CA GLY A 74 -7.23 -13.32 -10.40
C GLY A 74 -6.86 -12.99 -8.97
N THR A 75 -6.74 -11.70 -8.70
CA THR A 75 -6.48 -11.14 -7.37
C THR A 75 -7.76 -11.08 -6.54
N ARG A 76 -7.63 -11.17 -5.22
CA ARG A 76 -8.78 -11.11 -4.31
C ARG A 76 -9.39 -9.71 -4.25
N TRP A 77 -8.56 -8.67 -4.26
CA TRP A 77 -9.07 -7.29 -4.26
C TRP A 77 -9.88 -6.99 -5.53
N TRP A 78 -9.39 -7.41 -6.72
CA TRP A 78 -10.16 -7.28 -7.95
C TRP A 78 -11.50 -8.02 -7.88
N GLN A 79 -11.54 -9.21 -7.27
CA GLN A 79 -12.79 -9.98 -7.09
C GLN A 79 -13.80 -9.26 -6.19
N LEU A 80 -13.35 -8.47 -5.19
CA LEU A 80 -14.26 -7.68 -4.33
C LEU A 80 -15.08 -6.66 -5.14
N PHE A 81 -14.63 -6.23 -6.32
CA PHE A 81 -15.41 -5.36 -7.20
C PHE A 81 -16.63 -6.08 -7.81
N ASN A 82 -16.61 -7.40 -7.89
CA ASN A 82 -17.74 -8.22 -8.35
C ASN A 82 -18.54 -8.84 -7.19
N ASP A 83 -18.01 -8.80 -5.97
CA ASP A 83 -18.68 -9.35 -4.79
C ASP A 83 -19.82 -8.41 -4.36
N ARG A 84 -21.05 -8.94 -4.37
CA ARG A 84 -22.26 -8.15 -4.02
C ARG A 84 -22.33 -7.80 -2.53
N SER A 85 -21.60 -8.51 -1.68
CA SER A 85 -21.53 -8.23 -0.25
C SER A 85 -20.49 -7.16 0.10
N ALA A 86 -19.60 -6.81 -0.84
CA ALA A 86 -18.63 -5.75 -0.67
C ALA A 86 -19.15 -4.41 -1.19
N VAL A 87 -18.87 -3.34 -0.47
CA VAL A 87 -19.06 -1.97 -0.93
C VAL A 87 -17.76 -1.40 -1.50
N ARG A 88 -17.88 -0.35 -2.31
CA ARG A 88 -16.76 0.29 -3.00
C ARG A 88 -16.90 1.80 -2.91
N GLY A 89 -15.77 2.46 -2.77
CA GLY A 89 -15.69 3.91 -2.72
C GLY A 89 -14.32 4.40 -3.20
N LEU A 90 -14.21 5.71 -3.18
CA LEU A 90 -12.96 6.44 -3.37
C LEU A 90 -12.69 7.24 -2.10
N MET A 91 -11.45 7.26 -1.61
CA MET A 91 -11.06 8.05 -0.46
C MET A 91 -10.40 9.36 -0.90
N ASP A 92 -10.85 10.47 -0.34
CA ASP A 92 -10.17 11.77 -0.44
C ASP A 92 -9.06 11.83 0.60
N ASN A 93 -7.83 11.86 0.15
CA ASN A 93 -6.62 11.77 0.97
C ASN A 93 -5.88 13.08 1.16
N THR A 94 -6.48 14.23 0.81
CA THR A 94 -5.81 15.54 0.94
C THR A 94 -5.29 15.77 2.36
N SER A 95 -4.06 16.26 2.51
CA SER A 95 -3.51 16.71 3.79
C SER A 95 -3.93 18.14 4.14
N ALA A 96 -3.53 18.64 5.29
CA ALA A 96 -3.89 20.01 5.72
C ALA A 96 -3.19 21.09 4.87
N ASN A 97 -2.02 20.80 4.32
CA ASN A 97 -1.19 21.78 3.61
C ASN A 97 -0.89 21.42 2.16
N SER A 98 -1.44 20.32 1.63
CA SER A 98 -1.16 19.89 0.26
C SER A 98 -2.29 19.04 -0.33
N LEU A 99 -2.49 19.15 -1.66
CA LEU A 99 -3.33 18.22 -2.42
C LEU A 99 -2.72 16.82 -2.50
N VAL A 100 -1.39 16.73 -2.37
CA VAL A 100 -0.64 15.47 -2.33
C VAL A 100 -0.27 15.20 -0.89
N THR A 101 -0.84 14.15 -0.31
CA THR A 101 -0.54 13.74 1.06
C THR A 101 0.71 12.89 1.14
N ASP A 102 1.32 12.83 2.33
CA ASP A 102 2.22 11.74 2.70
C ASP A 102 1.53 10.75 3.65
N SER A 103 2.16 9.59 3.89
CA SER A 103 1.61 8.55 4.77
C SER A 103 1.39 9.03 6.21
N ALA A 104 2.19 10.01 6.68
CA ALA A 104 2.05 10.58 8.02
C ALA A 104 0.74 11.36 8.17
N ALA A 105 0.44 12.25 7.23
CA ALA A 105 -0.80 13.02 7.23
C ALA A 105 -2.02 12.13 6.93
N ALA A 106 -1.90 11.18 6.00
CA ALA A 106 -2.98 10.25 5.67
C ALA A 106 -3.35 9.37 6.87
N SER A 107 -2.37 8.75 7.52
CA SER A 107 -2.63 7.88 8.67
C SER A 107 -3.07 8.67 9.91
N SER A 108 -2.61 9.90 10.08
CA SER A 108 -3.11 10.80 11.15
C SER A 108 -4.58 11.17 10.93
N ALA A 109 -5.03 11.34 9.68
CA ALA A 109 -6.45 11.55 9.41
C ALA A 109 -7.29 10.34 9.85
N TRP A 110 -6.80 9.12 9.62
CA TRP A 110 -7.45 7.89 10.05
C TRP A 110 -7.36 7.61 11.55
N GLY A 111 -6.21 7.93 12.16
CA GLY A 111 -5.93 7.63 13.55
C GLY A 111 -6.21 8.76 14.53
N GLY A 112 -6.24 10.02 14.07
CA GLY A 112 -6.49 11.20 14.87
C GLY A 112 -7.78 11.95 14.53
N GLY A 113 -8.40 11.65 13.38
CA GLY A 113 -9.64 12.27 12.95
C GLY A 113 -9.52 13.72 12.48
N GLN A 114 -8.30 14.17 12.21
CA GLN A 114 -8.01 15.51 11.69
C GLN A 114 -6.94 15.43 10.61
N ARG A 115 -7.03 16.32 9.61
CA ARG A 115 -5.96 16.52 8.65
C ARG A 115 -4.83 17.29 9.30
N VAL A 116 -3.61 16.76 9.16
CA VAL A 116 -2.37 17.41 9.62
C VAL A 116 -1.49 17.79 8.43
N ASN A 117 -0.44 18.54 8.68
CA ASN A 117 0.56 18.86 7.66
C ASN A 117 1.35 17.60 7.28
N ASN A 118 1.76 17.48 6.03
CA ASN A 118 2.68 16.44 5.59
C ASN A 118 3.92 16.40 6.51
N GLY A 119 4.37 15.20 6.84
CA GLY A 119 5.50 14.97 7.72
C GLY A 119 5.16 14.90 9.20
N SER A 120 3.96 15.32 9.62
CA SER A 120 3.54 15.30 11.05
C SER A 120 2.67 14.06 11.34
N ILE A 121 2.82 13.49 12.51
CA ILE A 121 1.99 12.36 12.99
C ILE A 121 1.18 12.84 14.19
N ASN A 122 -0.14 12.93 14.02
CA ASN A 122 -1.07 13.37 15.07
C ASN A 122 -0.68 14.70 15.75
N PHE A 123 -0.11 15.61 14.97
CA PHE A 123 0.11 17.01 15.37
C PHE A 123 -0.64 17.92 14.40
N GLY A 124 -1.58 18.69 14.93
CA GLY A 124 -2.39 19.64 14.17
C GLY A 124 -1.56 20.77 13.55
N PRO A 125 -2.10 21.48 12.54
CA PRO A 125 -1.46 22.67 11.99
C PRO A 125 -1.22 23.79 13.02
N ASP A 126 -1.91 23.73 14.15
CA ASP A 126 -1.73 24.63 15.32
C ASP A 126 -0.67 24.12 16.31
N ASN A 127 0.10 23.11 15.93
CA ASN A 127 1.12 22.43 16.74
C ASN A 127 0.58 21.78 18.03
N LYS A 128 -0.70 21.45 18.07
CA LYS A 128 -1.26 20.70 19.19
C LYS A 128 -1.27 19.20 18.90
N GLU A 129 -0.97 18.43 19.94
CA GLU A 129 -1.03 16.98 19.92
C GLU A 129 -2.49 16.51 19.78
N ILE A 130 -2.70 15.53 18.92
CA ILE A 130 -3.97 14.84 18.69
C ILE A 130 -3.86 13.45 19.31
N THR A 131 -4.80 13.11 20.18
CA THR A 131 -4.81 11.79 20.82
C THR A 131 -5.12 10.68 19.82
N PRO A 132 -4.25 9.67 19.64
CA PRO A 132 -4.46 8.61 18.67
C PRO A 132 -5.62 7.69 19.04
N VAL A 133 -6.25 7.10 18.03
CA VAL A 133 -7.38 6.15 18.14
C VAL A 133 -7.07 4.98 19.07
N ALA A 134 -5.85 4.44 19.04
CA ALA A 134 -5.43 3.36 19.93
C ALA A 134 -5.58 3.73 21.42
N THR A 135 -5.16 4.93 21.80
CA THR A 135 -5.31 5.45 23.18
C THR A 135 -6.78 5.57 23.57
N LEU A 136 -7.60 6.14 22.69
CA LEU A 136 -9.02 6.36 22.96
C LEU A 136 -9.82 5.04 23.06
N LEU A 137 -9.55 4.10 22.17
CA LEU A 137 -10.20 2.78 22.20
C LEU A 137 -9.80 1.96 23.43
N LYS A 138 -8.52 2.03 23.84
CA LYS A 138 -8.07 1.41 25.11
C LYS A 138 -8.82 1.98 26.31
N GLN A 139 -9.01 3.31 26.36
CA GLN A 139 -9.68 3.98 27.47
C GLN A 139 -11.19 3.70 27.52
N LYS A 140 -11.85 3.61 26.34
CA LYS A 140 -13.32 3.53 26.29
C LYS A 140 -13.88 2.11 26.31
N SER A 141 -13.20 1.17 25.67
CA SER A 141 -13.72 -0.19 25.47
C SER A 141 -12.71 -1.29 25.77
N ASP A 142 -11.52 -0.94 26.24
CA ASP A 142 -10.39 -1.87 26.42
C ASP A 142 -10.11 -2.69 25.14
N ALA A 143 -10.29 -2.06 23.98
CA ALA A 143 -10.10 -2.73 22.70
C ALA A 143 -8.66 -3.18 22.51
N ARG A 144 -8.47 -4.31 21.87
CA ARG A 144 -7.15 -4.78 21.46
C ARG A 144 -6.69 -4.09 20.18
N ILE A 145 -5.44 -3.65 20.16
CA ILE A 145 -4.85 -2.91 19.03
C ILE A 145 -3.70 -3.71 18.46
N GLY A 146 -3.70 -3.88 17.12
CA GLY A 146 -2.63 -4.55 16.39
C GLY A 146 -2.12 -3.69 15.24
N LEU A 147 -0.81 -3.62 15.09
CA LEU A 147 -0.12 -2.94 13.99
C LEU A 147 0.82 -3.94 13.33
N VAL A 148 0.58 -4.22 12.06
CA VAL A 148 1.35 -5.17 11.26
C VAL A 148 1.78 -4.47 9.97
N THR A 149 3.06 -4.44 9.65
CA THR A 149 3.59 -3.72 8.50
C THR A 149 4.80 -4.42 7.86
N THR A 150 5.05 -4.16 6.59
CA THR A 150 6.30 -4.54 5.92
C THR A 150 7.39 -3.47 6.00
N ALA A 151 7.08 -2.28 6.57
CA ALA A 151 8.08 -1.26 6.92
C ALA A 151 8.65 -1.48 8.34
N THR A 152 9.40 -0.47 8.87
CA THR A 152 9.64 -0.36 10.30
C THR A 152 8.32 -0.22 11.03
N VAL A 153 8.16 -0.85 12.18
CA VAL A 153 6.92 -0.74 12.97
C VAL A 153 6.63 0.68 13.43
N THR A 154 7.63 1.53 13.42
CA THR A 154 7.59 2.97 13.76
C THR A 154 7.35 3.86 12.55
N HIS A 155 7.21 3.28 11.33
CA HIS A 155 6.87 4.02 10.12
C HIS A 155 5.53 4.78 10.27
N ALA A 156 5.32 5.76 9.42
CA ALA A 156 4.24 6.73 9.54
C ALA A 156 2.83 6.10 9.62
N THR A 157 2.55 5.08 8.81
CA THR A 157 1.22 4.47 8.74
C THR A 157 0.81 3.77 10.04
N PRO A 158 1.62 2.87 10.66
CA PRO A 158 1.30 2.34 11.97
C PRO A 158 1.35 3.42 13.06
N ALA A 159 2.28 4.39 12.97
CA ALA A 159 2.44 5.42 13.97
C ALA A 159 1.20 6.33 14.09
N GLY A 160 0.53 6.67 13.00
CA GLY A 160 -0.68 7.49 13.03
C GLY A 160 -1.82 6.89 13.86
N PHE A 161 -1.83 5.58 14.08
CA PHE A 161 -2.85 4.92 14.92
C PHE A 161 -2.54 4.95 16.42
N ALA A 162 -1.26 5.10 16.83
CA ALA A 162 -0.86 4.87 18.21
C ALA A 162 0.16 5.86 18.79
N ALA A 163 0.71 6.76 17.99
CA ALA A 163 1.72 7.73 18.43
C ALA A 163 1.40 9.14 17.97
N SER A 164 2.06 10.12 18.60
CA SER A 164 1.99 11.53 18.23
C SER A 164 3.39 12.11 18.29
N VAL A 165 3.91 12.59 17.15
CA VAL A 165 5.22 13.27 17.06
C VAL A 165 5.16 14.38 16.01
N PRO A 166 5.89 15.50 16.20
CA PRO A 166 5.92 16.60 15.24
C PRO A 166 6.48 16.19 13.87
N GLY A 167 7.45 15.27 13.84
CA GLY A 167 8.12 14.81 12.65
C GLY A 167 8.06 13.29 12.50
N ARG A 168 7.63 12.77 11.34
CA ARG A 168 7.57 11.32 11.07
C ARG A 168 8.92 10.60 11.15
N GLY A 169 10.02 11.37 11.03
CA GLY A 169 11.38 10.84 11.18
C GLY A 169 11.81 10.57 12.62
N ASP A 170 11.01 11.00 13.61
CA ASP A 170 11.30 10.81 15.03
C ASP A 170 10.92 9.39 15.50
N GLU A 171 11.31 8.36 14.73
CA GLU A 171 10.92 6.97 14.97
C GLU A 171 11.38 6.45 16.34
N ALA A 172 12.48 6.97 16.87
CA ALA A 172 12.94 6.66 18.22
C ALA A 172 11.96 7.14 19.31
N GLU A 173 11.19 8.21 19.06
CA GLU A 173 10.17 8.74 19.96
C GLU A 173 8.80 8.07 19.74
N ILE A 174 8.58 7.47 18.58
CA ILE A 174 7.36 6.71 18.28
C ILE A 174 7.35 5.36 19.03
N ALA A 175 8.45 4.61 18.99
CA ALA A 175 8.54 3.26 19.55
C ALA A 175 8.08 3.15 21.01
N PRO A 176 8.50 4.01 21.96
CA PRO A 176 8.07 3.93 23.36
C PRO A 176 6.58 4.21 23.55
N GLN A 177 5.94 4.96 22.65
CA GLN A 177 4.53 5.29 22.76
C GLN A 177 3.62 4.10 22.53
N TYR A 178 4.11 3.04 21.86
CA TYR A 178 3.34 1.81 21.64
C TYR A 178 3.18 0.97 22.92
N LEU A 179 4.08 1.14 23.89
CA LEU A 179 4.04 0.41 25.14
C LEU A 179 2.69 0.62 25.84
N ASN A 180 1.96 -0.46 26.10
CA ASN A 180 0.61 -0.50 26.67
C ASN A 180 -0.52 0.16 25.83
N ARG A 181 -0.21 0.73 24.66
CA ARG A 181 -1.23 1.22 23.71
C ARG A 181 -1.56 0.17 22.66
N VAL A 182 -0.59 -0.64 22.25
CA VAL A 182 -0.71 -1.61 21.17
C VAL A 182 -0.40 -3.00 21.70
N ASP A 183 -1.27 -3.98 21.48
CA ASP A 183 -1.08 -5.34 21.99
C ASP A 183 -0.17 -6.20 21.09
N ILE A 184 -0.21 -5.96 19.78
CA ILE A 184 0.58 -6.68 18.79
C ILE A 184 1.24 -5.70 17.84
N VAL A 185 2.56 -5.75 17.77
CA VAL A 185 3.40 -4.93 16.88
C VAL A 185 4.30 -5.88 16.10
N LEU A 186 4.14 -5.96 14.77
CA LEU A 186 4.91 -6.88 13.91
C LEU A 186 5.40 -6.17 12.65
N GLY A 187 6.71 -6.24 12.36
CA GLY A 187 7.31 -5.64 11.17
C GLY A 187 8.84 -5.58 11.23
N GLY A 188 9.43 -4.57 10.63
CA GLY A 188 10.85 -4.24 10.70
C GLY A 188 11.19 -3.29 11.85
N GLY A 189 12.42 -2.76 11.88
CA GLY A 189 12.81 -1.67 12.78
C GLY A 189 13.31 -2.09 14.15
N SER A 190 13.99 -3.26 14.28
CA SER A 190 14.55 -3.72 15.55
C SER A 190 15.52 -2.71 16.17
N GLY A 191 16.17 -1.87 15.34
CA GLY A 191 17.09 -0.83 15.82
C GLY A 191 16.45 0.20 16.74
N TYR A 192 15.14 0.44 16.62
CA TYR A 192 14.42 1.38 17.50
C TYR A 192 14.08 0.80 18.88
N PHE A 193 14.39 -0.46 19.12
CA PHE A 193 14.17 -1.15 20.40
C PHE A 193 15.49 -1.61 21.07
N ASP A 194 16.61 -1.59 20.33
CA ASP A 194 17.93 -2.01 20.80
C ASP A 194 18.66 -0.85 21.50
N PRO A 195 19.06 -0.98 22.79
CA PRO A 195 19.78 0.05 23.51
C PRO A 195 21.13 0.47 22.90
N LYS A 196 21.72 -0.37 22.06
CA LYS A 196 22.98 -0.04 21.36
C LYS A 196 22.77 0.91 20.18
N LEU A 197 21.57 0.92 19.62
CA LEU A 197 21.21 1.68 18.40
C LEU A 197 20.34 2.89 18.70
N ARG A 198 19.59 2.88 19.80
CA ARG A 198 18.77 4.01 20.23
C ARG A 198 19.63 5.18 20.73
N PRO A 199 19.26 6.45 20.39
CA PRO A 199 19.98 7.62 20.86
C PRO A 199 19.97 7.78 22.39
N ASP A 200 18.92 7.32 23.07
CA ASP A 200 18.71 7.40 24.51
C ASP A 200 19.27 6.18 25.27
N HIS A 201 19.85 5.20 24.57
CA HIS A 201 20.36 3.94 25.10
C HIS A 201 19.39 3.14 25.95
N ARG A 202 18.09 3.37 25.81
CA ARG A 202 17.02 2.67 26.55
C ARG A 202 16.84 1.25 25.99
N ASP A 203 16.82 0.23 26.89
CA ASP A 203 16.42 -1.13 26.55
C ASP A 203 14.89 -1.22 26.41
N LEU A 204 14.39 -0.71 25.31
CA LEU A 204 12.95 -0.66 25.06
C LEU A 204 12.35 -2.06 24.86
N ALA A 205 13.08 -2.99 24.21
CA ALA A 205 12.63 -4.38 24.09
C ALA A 205 12.45 -5.03 25.46
N GLY A 206 13.38 -4.79 26.40
CA GLY A 206 13.28 -5.24 27.80
C GLY A 206 12.09 -4.60 28.53
N ASP A 207 11.75 -3.35 28.25
CA ASP A 207 10.57 -2.72 28.85
C ASP A 207 9.26 -3.34 28.34
N PHE A 208 9.18 -3.67 27.04
CA PHE A 208 8.05 -4.42 26.49
C PHE A 208 7.95 -5.82 27.11
N ALA A 209 9.08 -6.53 27.26
CA ALA A 209 9.08 -7.85 27.91
C ALA A 209 8.55 -7.79 29.36
N LYS A 210 8.98 -6.80 30.16
CA LYS A 210 8.48 -6.54 31.52
C LYS A 210 6.98 -6.23 31.53
N ALA A 211 6.43 -5.63 30.49
CA ALA A 211 5.01 -5.34 30.32
C ALA A 211 4.20 -6.52 29.77
N GLY A 212 4.83 -7.71 29.66
CA GLY A 212 4.17 -8.96 29.29
C GLY A 212 4.10 -9.22 27.78
N TYR A 213 4.90 -8.54 26.97
CA TYR A 213 5.03 -8.86 25.56
C TYR A 213 6.02 -10.01 25.35
N GLN A 214 5.66 -10.94 24.47
CA GLN A 214 6.62 -11.87 23.92
C GLN A 214 7.42 -11.18 22.82
N ILE A 215 8.75 -11.13 22.99
CA ILE A 215 9.66 -10.55 22.00
C ILE A 215 9.98 -11.62 20.96
N ILE A 216 9.91 -11.25 19.68
CA ILE A 216 10.03 -12.14 18.53
C ILE A 216 10.97 -11.51 17.51
N ASN A 217 11.99 -12.24 17.06
CA ASN A 217 12.99 -11.73 16.12
C ASN A 217 13.14 -12.59 14.85
N SER A 218 12.38 -13.66 14.73
CA SER A 218 12.43 -14.56 13.57
C SER A 218 11.06 -15.13 13.21
N ARG A 219 10.93 -15.56 11.96
CA ARG A 219 9.75 -16.26 11.45
C ARG A 219 9.43 -17.51 12.28
N ALA A 220 10.46 -18.29 12.66
CA ALA A 220 10.28 -19.48 13.46
C ALA A 220 9.69 -19.16 14.86
N GLU A 221 10.19 -18.09 15.49
CA GLU A 221 9.65 -17.62 16.77
C GLU A 221 8.21 -17.12 16.64
N LEU A 222 7.86 -16.43 15.53
CA LEU A 222 6.47 -16.00 15.29
C LEU A 222 5.52 -17.20 15.17
N ILE A 223 5.93 -18.25 14.48
CA ILE A 223 5.14 -19.48 14.31
C ILE A 223 4.95 -20.19 15.67
N ALA A 224 5.98 -20.21 16.49
CA ALA A 224 5.96 -20.84 17.82
C ALA A 224 5.34 -19.95 18.92
N ALA A 225 5.02 -18.68 18.61
CA ALA A 225 4.58 -17.73 19.61
C ALA A 225 3.21 -18.11 20.20
N SER A 226 3.11 -18.10 21.54
CA SER A 226 1.88 -18.35 22.30
C SER A 226 1.38 -17.12 23.08
N GLY A 227 2.21 -16.08 23.24
CA GLY A 227 1.88 -14.86 23.96
C GLY A 227 0.68 -14.12 23.37
N GLN A 228 -0.09 -13.45 24.22
CA GLN A 228 -1.23 -12.63 23.80
C GLN A 228 -0.80 -11.23 23.33
N LYS A 229 0.29 -10.71 23.87
CA LYS A 229 0.95 -9.47 23.43
C LYS A 229 2.25 -9.83 22.74
N LEU A 230 2.50 -9.25 21.57
CA LEU A 230 3.69 -9.53 20.75
C LEU A 230 4.41 -8.25 20.36
N LEU A 231 5.73 -8.24 20.49
CA LEU A 231 6.62 -7.31 19.81
C LEU A 231 7.54 -8.13 18.90
N GLY A 232 7.28 -8.10 17.59
CA GLY A 232 8.06 -8.82 16.60
C GLY A 232 8.73 -7.86 15.63
N THR A 233 10.08 -7.79 15.67
CA THR A 233 10.88 -6.96 14.78
C THR A 233 11.93 -7.81 14.09
N PHE A 234 11.77 -8.03 12.76
CA PHE A 234 12.47 -9.09 12.03
C PHE A 234 13.72 -8.62 11.27
N THR A 235 13.92 -7.29 11.16
CA THR A 235 15.04 -6.64 10.47
C THR A 235 15.39 -5.33 11.17
N LEU A 236 16.62 -4.83 10.94
CA LEU A 236 17.05 -3.52 11.49
C LEU A 236 16.23 -2.35 10.92
N GLY A 237 15.99 -2.35 9.62
CA GLY A 237 15.18 -1.38 8.90
C GLY A 237 13.85 -2.00 8.44
N HIS A 238 13.37 -1.61 7.26
CA HIS A 238 12.18 -2.21 6.64
C HIS A 238 12.40 -3.69 6.34
N LEU A 239 11.30 -4.46 6.20
CA LEU A 239 11.40 -5.82 5.68
C LEU A 239 11.89 -5.79 4.22
N PRO A 240 12.60 -6.81 3.74
CA PRO A 240 12.98 -6.91 2.33
C PRO A 240 11.74 -6.91 1.45
N PHE A 241 11.89 -6.47 0.20
CA PHE A 241 10.84 -6.66 -0.79
C PHE A 241 10.49 -8.15 -0.94
N SER A 242 9.24 -8.44 -1.24
CA SER A 242 8.76 -9.81 -1.41
C SER A 242 9.55 -10.56 -2.49
N ILE A 243 9.93 -9.87 -3.58
CA ILE A 243 10.76 -10.46 -4.63
C ILE A 243 12.14 -10.89 -4.12
N ASP A 244 12.81 -10.06 -3.32
CA ASP A 244 14.15 -10.37 -2.78
C ASP A 244 14.09 -11.47 -1.73
N ARG A 245 13.04 -11.45 -0.90
CA ARG A 245 12.76 -12.50 0.08
C ARG A 245 12.55 -13.85 -0.59
N ASP A 246 11.73 -13.90 -1.62
CA ASP A 246 11.30 -15.16 -2.26
C ASP A 246 12.41 -15.78 -3.12
N HIS A 247 13.39 -14.98 -3.57
CA HIS A 247 14.58 -15.46 -4.26
C HIS A 247 15.78 -15.70 -3.34
N ASN A 248 15.62 -15.54 -2.00
CA ASN A 248 16.68 -15.79 -1.02
C ASN A 248 16.16 -16.65 0.14
N GLU A 249 16.50 -17.94 0.12
CA GLU A 249 16.06 -18.89 1.17
C GLU A 249 16.48 -18.50 2.59
N SER A 250 17.61 -17.84 2.78
CA SER A 250 18.07 -17.42 4.11
C SER A 250 17.13 -16.34 4.66
N ILE A 251 16.79 -15.36 3.81
CA ILE A 251 15.83 -14.31 4.15
C ILE A 251 14.45 -14.92 4.39
N ALA A 252 13.98 -15.81 3.52
CA ALA A 252 12.67 -16.44 3.63
C ALA A 252 12.51 -17.30 4.91
N ARG A 253 13.61 -17.87 5.42
CA ARG A 253 13.61 -18.59 6.72
C ARG A 253 13.55 -17.65 7.91
N GLN A 254 14.18 -16.49 7.83
CA GLN A 254 14.29 -15.52 8.92
C GLN A 254 13.10 -14.58 9.01
N VAL A 255 12.63 -14.05 7.88
CA VAL A 255 11.63 -12.99 7.80
C VAL A 255 10.26 -13.57 7.46
N PRO A 256 9.23 -13.36 8.30
CA PRO A 256 7.86 -13.81 8.00
C PRO A 256 7.26 -13.00 6.84
N THR A 257 6.27 -13.59 6.17
CA THR A 257 5.43 -12.86 5.19
C THR A 257 4.43 -11.94 5.91
N LEU A 258 3.90 -10.95 5.19
CA LEU A 258 2.81 -10.12 5.68
C LEU A 258 1.60 -10.97 6.11
N THR A 259 1.28 -12.00 5.33
CA THR A 259 0.19 -12.94 5.63
C THR A 259 0.41 -13.66 6.96
N GLU A 260 1.62 -14.19 7.21
CA GLU A 260 1.94 -14.87 8.47
C GLU A 260 1.78 -13.93 9.67
N MET A 261 2.26 -12.70 9.56
CA MET A 261 2.14 -11.69 10.60
C MET A 261 0.66 -11.30 10.85
N ALA A 262 -0.08 -11.01 9.80
CA ALA A 262 -1.49 -10.63 9.88
C ALA A 262 -2.35 -11.74 10.50
N ILE A 263 -2.17 -12.99 10.06
CA ILE A 263 -2.92 -14.15 10.61
C ILE A 263 -2.51 -14.46 12.04
N ALA A 264 -1.24 -14.29 12.42
CA ALA A 264 -0.80 -14.45 13.80
C ALA A 264 -1.50 -13.44 14.74
N ALA A 265 -1.63 -12.16 14.31
CA ALA A 265 -2.34 -11.13 15.05
C ALA A 265 -3.85 -11.40 15.09
N LEU A 266 -4.48 -11.62 13.94
CA LEU A 266 -5.92 -11.84 13.81
C LEU A 266 -6.39 -13.07 14.63
N THR A 267 -5.61 -14.16 14.61
CA THR A 267 -5.95 -15.38 15.39
C THR A 267 -6.07 -15.09 16.88
N ARG A 268 -5.17 -14.27 17.44
CA ARG A 268 -5.20 -13.88 18.85
C ARG A 268 -6.37 -12.97 19.20
N PHE A 269 -6.70 -12.05 18.29
CA PHE A 269 -7.82 -11.15 18.49
C PHE A 269 -9.16 -11.86 18.40
N LEU A 270 -9.31 -12.80 17.47
CA LEU A 270 -10.52 -13.60 17.34
C LEU A 270 -10.75 -14.53 18.54
N ALA A 271 -9.67 -14.97 19.22
CA ALA A 271 -9.75 -15.78 20.43
C ALA A 271 -10.11 -14.97 21.70
N SER A 272 -10.01 -13.63 21.63
CA SER A 272 -10.41 -12.72 22.70
C SER A 272 -11.89 -12.36 22.59
N ASN A 273 -12.52 -12.01 23.73
CA ASN A 273 -13.86 -11.42 23.74
C ASN A 273 -13.88 -9.89 23.58
N GLN A 274 -12.71 -9.24 23.65
CA GLN A 274 -12.58 -7.80 23.54
C GLN A 274 -12.82 -7.33 22.10
N PRO A 275 -13.33 -6.10 21.92
CA PRO A 275 -13.27 -5.42 20.61
C PRO A 275 -11.83 -5.31 20.12
N PHE A 276 -11.61 -5.16 18.80
CA PHE A 276 -10.25 -4.97 18.29
C PHE A 276 -10.19 -4.10 17.03
N LEU A 277 -9.06 -3.42 16.88
CA LEU A 277 -8.63 -2.75 15.66
C LEU A 277 -7.28 -3.33 15.23
N LEU A 278 -7.24 -3.96 14.06
CA LEU A 278 -6.04 -4.51 13.46
C LEU A 278 -5.73 -3.75 12.17
N GLN A 279 -4.62 -2.99 12.16
CA GLN A 279 -4.07 -2.43 10.95
C GLN A 279 -3.09 -3.43 10.32
N VAL A 280 -3.19 -3.64 9.01
CA VAL A 280 -2.29 -4.50 8.22
C VAL A 280 -1.82 -3.72 7.02
N GLU A 281 -0.53 -3.49 6.90
CA GLU A 281 0.05 -2.62 5.89
C GLU A 281 1.05 -3.33 4.99
N GLY A 282 0.83 -3.25 3.68
CA GLY A 282 1.80 -3.56 2.65
C GLY A 282 2.61 -2.31 2.29
N ALA A 283 3.51 -1.89 3.18
CA ALA A 283 4.25 -0.64 3.07
C ALA A 283 5.29 -0.62 1.95
N ARG A 284 5.83 -1.78 1.58
CA ARG A 284 6.88 -1.85 0.55
C ARG A 284 6.37 -1.58 -0.86
N ILE A 285 5.06 -1.55 -1.07
CA ILE A 285 4.44 -1.18 -2.35
C ILE A 285 4.78 0.28 -2.68
N ASP A 286 4.65 1.18 -1.69
CA ASP A 286 5.05 2.59 -1.82
C ASP A 286 6.54 2.75 -2.12
N HIS A 287 7.38 2.05 -1.35
CA HIS A 287 8.83 2.09 -1.57
C HIS A 287 9.22 1.61 -2.98
N ALA A 288 8.57 0.57 -3.50
CA ALA A 288 8.79 0.10 -4.86
C ALA A 288 8.33 1.13 -5.91
N ALA A 289 7.21 1.81 -5.67
CA ALA A 289 6.73 2.88 -6.55
C ALA A 289 7.70 4.07 -6.57
N HIS A 290 8.25 4.50 -5.43
CA HIS A 290 9.31 5.51 -5.36
C HIS A 290 10.57 5.12 -6.14
N LEU A 291 10.90 3.83 -6.17
CA LEU A 291 12.02 3.29 -6.95
C LEU A 291 11.69 3.07 -8.42
N ASN A 292 10.46 3.32 -8.87
CA ASN A 292 9.96 2.94 -10.20
C ASN A 292 10.24 1.46 -10.54
N ASP A 293 10.16 0.61 -9.51
CA ASP A 293 10.44 -0.83 -9.60
C ASP A 293 9.14 -1.62 -9.76
N ILE A 294 8.80 -1.95 -11.00
CA ILE A 294 7.54 -2.66 -11.29
C ILE A 294 7.54 -4.10 -10.75
N ALA A 295 8.68 -4.77 -10.71
CA ALA A 295 8.74 -6.16 -10.27
C ALA A 295 8.57 -6.26 -8.74
N ALA A 296 9.26 -5.41 -7.97
CA ALA A 296 9.08 -5.32 -6.54
C ALA A 296 7.66 -4.84 -6.19
N LEU A 297 7.13 -3.83 -6.88
CA LEU A 297 5.77 -3.32 -6.67
C LEU A 297 4.72 -4.43 -6.86
N LEU A 298 4.79 -5.18 -7.95
CA LEU A 298 3.83 -6.26 -8.21
C LEU A 298 4.01 -7.44 -7.25
N ALA A 299 5.23 -7.78 -6.85
CA ALA A 299 5.48 -8.83 -5.88
C ALA A 299 4.87 -8.48 -4.51
N ASP A 300 5.08 -7.26 -4.01
CA ASP A 300 4.53 -6.80 -2.74
C ASP A 300 3.00 -6.58 -2.81
N GLN A 301 2.48 -6.08 -3.93
CA GLN A 301 1.03 -5.95 -4.14
C GLN A 301 0.34 -7.33 -4.16
N LEU A 302 0.95 -8.35 -4.75
CA LEU A 302 0.41 -9.71 -4.73
C LEU A 302 0.54 -10.38 -3.36
N ALA A 303 1.59 -10.10 -2.59
CA ALA A 303 1.72 -10.54 -1.20
C ALA A 303 0.64 -9.89 -0.31
N PHE A 304 0.32 -8.62 -0.55
CA PHE A 304 -0.79 -7.93 0.12
C PHE A 304 -2.14 -8.53 -0.28
N ASP A 305 -2.35 -8.84 -1.56
CA ASP A 305 -3.58 -9.48 -2.05
C ASP A 305 -3.78 -10.90 -1.47
N ASP A 306 -2.72 -11.70 -1.37
CA ASP A 306 -2.74 -13.00 -0.69
C ASP A 306 -3.11 -12.83 0.81
N THR A 307 -2.69 -11.72 1.42
CA THR A 307 -3.06 -11.39 2.80
C THR A 307 -4.54 -11.03 2.92
N ILE A 308 -5.11 -10.28 1.97
CA ILE A 308 -6.57 -10.04 1.89
C ILE A 308 -7.32 -11.37 1.84
N ALA A 309 -6.89 -12.27 0.95
CA ALA A 309 -7.51 -13.58 0.80
C ALA A 309 -7.47 -14.40 2.09
N ALA A 310 -6.32 -14.41 2.77
CA ALA A 310 -6.12 -15.14 4.02
C ALA A 310 -6.96 -14.56 5.18
N VAL A 311 -7.03 -13.23 5.30
CA VAL A 311 -7.87 -12.54 6.30
C VAL A 311 -9.34 -12.89 6.08
N LEU A 312 -9.86 -12.76 4.86
CA LEU A 312 -11.25 -13.08 4.54
C LEU A 312 -11.58 -14.57 4.77
N ALA A 313 -10.65 -15.47 4.44
CA ALA A 313 -10.81 -16.90 4.73
C ALA A 313 -10.82 -17.17 6.25
N LYS A 314 -9.99 -16.46 7.03
CA LYS A 314 -9.89 -16.62 8.48
C LYS A 314 -11.16 -16.19 9.22
N ILE A 315 -11.87 -15.19 8.70
CA ILE A 315 -13.12 -14.70 9.28
C ILE A 315 -14.38 -15.29 8.62
N ALA A 316 -14.22 -16.27 7.73
CA ALA A 316 -15.37 -16.89 7.06
C ALA A 316 -16.41 -17.38 8.06
N GLY A 317 -17.68 -17.05 7.84
CA GLY A 317 -18.78 -17.37 8.75
C GLY A 317 -18.94 -16.42 9.94
N ARG A 318 -18.13 -15.33 10.02
CA ARG A 318 -18.29 -14.25 11.01
C ARG A 318 -19.09 -13.10 10.38
N ASP A 319 -20.04 -12.59 11.16
CA ASP A 319 -20.90 -11.45 10.80
C ASP A 319 -20.64 -10.20 11.65
N ASP A 320 -19.65 -10.28 12.53
CA ASP A 320 -19.26 -9.27 13.52
C ASP A 320 -17.89 -8.61 13.21
N ILE A 321 -17.25 -8.93 12.08
CA ILE A 321 -15.95 -8.39 11.68
C ILE A 321 -16.09 -7.59 10.39
N LEU A 322 -15.65 -6.32 10.43
CA LEU A 322 -15.51 -5.46 9.27
C LEU A 322 -14.09 -5.56 8.72
N VAL A 323 -13.95 -5.77 7.43
CA VAL A 323 -12.67 -5.64 6.70
C VAL A 323 -12.77 -4.46 5.76
N VAL A 324 -11.81 -3.55 5.84
CA VAL A 324 -11.65 -2.41 4.93
C VAL A 324 -10.30 -2.54 4.24
N VAL A 325 -10.26 -2.43 2.92
CA VAL A 325 -9.05 -2.47 2.10
C VAL A 325 -8.94 -1.15 1.35
N THR A 326 -7.83 -0.44 1.51
CA THR A 326 -7.61 0.87 0.89
C THR A 326 -6.12 1.13 0.65
N SER A 327 -5.79 2.32 0.17
CA SER A 327 -4.45 2.90 0.13
C SER A 327 -4.49 4.29 0.77
N ASP A 328 -3.38 4.76 1.28
CA ASP A 328 -3.23 6.06 1.90
C ASP A 328 -3.05 7.19 0.87
N HIS A 329 -2.36 6.92 -0.23
CA HIS A 329 -2.18 7.81 -1.39
C HIS A 329 -1.80 7.02 -2.63
N GLY A 330 -1.77 7.67 -3.78
CA GLY A 330 -1.10 7.15 -4.96
C GLY A 330 0.39 7.49 -4.95
N ASN A 331 1.20 6.73 -5.69
CA ASN A 331 2.61 7.01 -5.89
C ASN A 331 3.04 6.67 -7.32
N SER A 332 3.77 7.62 -7.96
CA SER A 332 4.46 7.46 -9.25
C SER A 332 3.59 7.02 -10.44
N ASN A 333 2.33 6.70 -10.23
CA ASN A 333 1.30 6.31 -11.21
C ASN A 333 1.82 5.40 -12.34
N PRO A 334 2.20 4.14 -12.04
CA PRO A 334 2.61 3.21 -13.08
C PRO A 334 1.45 2.87 -14.01
N GLY A 335 1.76 2.74 -15.30
CA GLY A 335 0.77 2.33 -16.30
C GLY A 335 1.38 1.44 -17.38
N LEU A 336 0.62 0.43 -17.83
CA LEU A 336 0.99 -0.39 -18.97
C LEU A 336 0.63 0.34 -20.26
N ASN A 337 1.64 0.70 -21.04
CA ASN A 337 1.46 1.35 -22.32
C ASN A 337 1.34 0.33 -23.46
N GLY A 338 0.55 0.69 -24.48
CA GLY A 338 0.48 -0.09 -25.69
C GLY A 338 1.82 -0.10 -26.43
N THR A 339 2.32 -1.29 -26.79
CA THR A 339 3.62 -1.50 -27.42
C THR A 339 3.45 -2.18 -28.79
N GLY A 340 4.24 -1.77 -29.77
CA GLY A 340 4.19 -2.28 -31.14
C GLY A 340 3.05 -1.68 -31.96
N LYS A 341 2.98 -2.07 -33.24
CA LYS A 341 1.93 -1.60 -34.15
C LYS A 341 0.58 -2.18 -33.69
N ALA A 342 -0.43 -1.32 -33.51
CA ALA A 342 -1.75 -1.70 -32.97
C ALA A 342 -1.67 -2.41 -31.62
N TYR A 343 -0.64 -2.12 -30.81
CA TYR A 343 -0.41 -2.61 -29.46
C TYR A 343 -0.21 -4.14 -29.34
N THR A 344 0.17 -4.81 -30.44
CA THR A 344 0.25 -6.29 -30.47
C THR A 344 1.37 -6.87 -29.62
N ASP A 345 2.40 -6.09 -29.28
CA ASP A 345 3.58 -6.56 -28.54
C ASP A 345 3.44 -6.36 -27.02
N THR A 346 2.37 -5.69 -26.58
CA THR A 346 2.15 -5.30 -25.18
C THR A 346 2.22 -6.49 -24.22
N ASN A 347 1.52 -7.58 -24.52
CA ASN A 347 1.48 -8.75 -23.64
C ASN A 347 2.85 -9.43 -23.52
N ALA A 348 3.62 -9.50 -24.62
CA ALA A 348 4.96 -10.07 -24.62
C ALA A 348 5.96 -9.20 -23.84
N CYS A 349 5.83 -7.86 -23.94
CA CYS A 349 6.63 -6.93 -23.13
C CYS A 349 6.28 -7.05 -21.65
N PHE A 350 5.00 -7.02 -21.31
CA PHE A 350 4.55 -7.15 -19.92
C PHE A 350 4.99 -8.47 -19.27
N ALA A 351 5.00 -9.57 -20.04
CA ALA A 351 5.43 -10.86 -19.54
C ALA A 351 6.88 -10.91 -19.07
N LYS A 352 7.76 -10.04 -19.59
CA LYS A 352 9.18 -9.97 -19.19
C LYS A 352 9.37 -9.55 -17.73
N ILE A 353 8.37 -8.95 -17.10
CA ILE A 353 8.44 -8.64 -15.65
C ILE A 353 8.67 -9.92 -14.84
N ALA A 354 8.18 -11.07 -15.30
CA ALA A 354 8.36 -12.36 -14.64
C ALA A 354 9.82 -12.88 -14.67
N ASP A 355 10.66 -12.33 -15.54
CA ASP A 355 12.09 -12.69 -15.63
C ASP A 355 12.95 -11.93 -14.61
N ILE A 356 12.40 -10.85 -14.01
CA ILE A 356 13.10 -10.04 -13.01
C ILE A 356 13.13 -10.78 -11.66
N LYS A 357 14.31 -10.86 -11.04
CA LYS A 357 14.57 -11.67 -9.83
C LYS A 357 15.00 -10.88 -8.61
N ALA A 358 15.30 -9.58 -8.75
CA ALA A 358 15.73 -8.74 -7.65
C ALA A 358 15.14 -7.33 -7.79
N SER A 359 14.94 -6.68 -6.65
CA SER A 359 14.52 -5.28 -6.60
C SER A 359 15.61 -4.32 -7.08
N HIS A 360 15.21 -3.11 -7.47
CA HIS A 360 16.15 -2.01 -7.71
C HIS A 360 16.99 -1.70 -6.46
N GLU A 361 16.41 -1.85 -5.25
CA GLU A 361 17.13 -1.66 -3.99
C GLU A 361 18.30 -2.66 -3.86
N GLN A 362 18.05 -3.93 -4.15
CA GLN A 362 19.12 -4.94 -4.14
C GLN A 362 20.17 -4.65 -5.22
N ILE A 363 19.74 -4.35 -6.45
CA ILE A 363 20.66 -4.03 -7.56
C ILE A 363 21.56 -2.84 -7.21
N PHE A 364 20.98 -1.75 -6.71
CA PHE A 364 21.77 -0.59 -6.28
C PHE A 364 22.62 -0.87 -5.04
N GLY A 365 22.19 -1.74 -4.15
CA GLY A 365 22.96 -2.21 -3.00
C GLY A 365 24.21 -2.97 -3.44
N GLU A 366 24.08 -3.91 -4.36
CA GLU A 366 25.18 -4.66 -4.95
C GLU A 366 26.12 -3.73 -5.72
N TRP A 367 25.58 -2.80 -6.53
CA TRP A 367 26.37 -1.82 -7.26
C TRP A 367 27.26 -0.96 -6.35
N LYS A 368 26.73 -0.51 -5.20
CA LYS A 368 27.51 0.29 -4.23
C LYS A 368 28.72 -0.45 -3.66
N SER A 369 28.75 -1.77 -3.70
CA SER A 369 29.88 -2.58 -3.27
C SER A 369 31.00 -2.68 -4.31
N ILE A 370 30.73 -2.29 -5.57
CA ILE A 370 31.68 -2.33 -6.68
C ILE A 370 32.50 -1.04 -6.69
N ILE A 371 33.76 -1.12 -6.39
CA ILE A 371 34.67 0.03 -6.40
C ILE A 371 35.08 0.37 -7.84
N ASN A 372 34.95 1.64 -8.24
CA ASN A 372 35.26 2.13 -9.60
C ASN A 372 34.55 1.33 -10.70
N GLY A 373 33.28 1.02 -10.49
CA GLY A 373 32.47 0.25 -11.43
C GLY A 373 32.29 0.97 -12.79
N GLU A 374 32.34 0.20 -13.86
CA GLU A 374 32.16 0.67 -15.25
C GLU A 374 30.75 0.34 -15.76
N ALA A 375 30.32 1.05 -16.82
CA ALA A 375 29.02 0.84 -17.45
C ALA A 375 28.76 -0.62 -17.87
N ARG A 376 29.80 -1.34 -18.30
CA ARG A 376 29.72 -2.76 -18.63
C ARG A 376 29.34 -3.63 -17.43
N GLN A 377 29.98 -3.39 -16.26
CA GLN A 377 29.68 -4.15 -15.04
C GLN A 377 28.25 -3.86 -14.55
N LEU A 378 27.79 -2.60 -14.65
CA LEU A 378 26.42 -2.22 -14.35
C LEU A 378 25.43 -2.91 -15.29
N SER A 379 25.73 -2.96 -16.59
CA SER A 379 24.93 -3.66 -17.58
C SER A 379 24.87 -5.17 -17.33
N ASP A 380 25.98 -5.80 -16.94
CA ASP A 380 26.02 -7.22 -16.58
C ASP A 380 25.22 -7.51 -15.32
N LEU A 381 25.24 -6.62 -14.31
CA LEU A 381 24.45 -6.71 -13.09
C LEU A 381 22.96 -6.65 -13.41
N ILE A 382 22.54 -5.66 -14.20
CA ILE A 382 21.14 -5.52 -14.65
C ILE A 382 20.70 -6.77 -15.43
N ARG A 383 21.53 -7.25 -16.38
CA ARG A 383 21.22 -8.46 -17.13
C ARG A 383 21.02 -9.68 -16.24
N THR A 384 21.83 -9.81 -15.21
CA THR A 384 21.76 -10.93 -14.26
C THR A 384 20.45 -10.93 -13.47
N HIS A 385 20.04 -9.78 -12.99
CA HIS A 385 18.87 -9.65 -12.12
C HIS A 385 17.55 -9.38 -12.86
N MET A 386 17.61 -8.69 -14.01
CA MET A 386 16.42 -8.23 -14.71
C MET A 386 16.13 -8.94 -16.05
N GLY A 387 17.03 -9.86 -16.48
CA GLY A 387 16.81 -10.66 -17.69
C GLY A 387 16.97 -9.91 -19.01
N PHE A 388 17.29 -8.61 -19.01
CA PHE A 388 17.56 -7.83 -20.22
C PHE A 388 18.90 -7.08 -20.10
N THR A 389 19.47 -6.68 -21.24
CA THR A 389 20.71 -5.93 -21.29
C THR A 389 20.41 -4.50 -21.74
N PRO A 390 20.69 -3.48 -20.91
CA PRO A 390 20.60 -2.09 -21.30
C PRO A 390 21.50 -1.81 -22.55
N CYS A 391 21.06 -0.96 -23.45
CA CYS A 391 21.94 -0.50 -24.52
C CYS A 391 23.10 0.36 -23.94
N PRO A 392 24.23 0.54 -24.64
CA PRO A 392 25.37 1.29 -24.12
C PRO A 392 25.02 2.68 -23.61
N SER A 393 24.17 3.42 -24.31
CA SER A 393 23.74 4.77 -23.91
C SER A 393 22.86 4.77 -22.67
N GLU A 394 22.04 3.74 -22.44
CA GLU A 394 21.25 3.57 -21.22
C GLU A 394 22.16 3.26 -20.03
N ALA A 395 23.11 2.35 -20.21
CA ALA A 395 24.08 1.99 -19.16
C ALA A 395 24.95 3.18 -18.76
N ASP A 396 25.44 3.95 -19.74
CA ASP A 396 26.23 5.17 -19.51
C ASP A 396 25.42 6.25 -18.79
N ALA A 397 24.17 6.46 -19.19
CA ALA A 397 23.28 7.42 -18.54
C ALA A 397 23.00 7.04 -17.08
N LEU A 398 22.70 5.75 -16.81
CA LEU A 398 22.47 5.27 -15.45
C LEU A 398 23.75 5.37 -14.60
N LEU A 399 24.91 5.00 -15.12
CA LEU A 399 26.19 5.15 -14.44
C LEU A 399 26.49 6.62 -14.12
N ASN A 400 26.23 7.53 -15.04
CA ASN A 400 26.39 8.96 -14.81
C ASN A 400 25.48 9.44 -13.67
N SER A 401 24.20 9.05 -13.66
CA SER A 401 23.26 9.40 -12.62
C SER A 401 23.69 8.86 -11.25
N LEU A 402 24.06 7.58 -11.16
CA LEU A 402 24.58 6.97 -9.93
C LEU A 402 25.88 7.65 -9.42
N SER A 403 26.68 8.16 -10.35
CA SER A 403 27.92 8.90 -10.03
C SER A 403 27.71 10.40 -9.79
N LYS A 404 26.46 10.87 -9.75
CA LYS A 404 26.06 12.29 -9.64
C LYS A 404 26.66 13.17 -10.73
N ARG A 405 26.91 12.60 -11.92
CA ARG A 405 27.31 13.34 -13.11
C ARG A 405 26.07 13.78 -13.91
N PRO A 406 26.15 14.87 -14.69
CA PRO A 406 25.01 15.32 -15.49
C PRO A 406 24.50 14.26 -16.46
N VAL A 407 23.19 14.07 -16.48
CA VAL A 407 22.46 13.25 -17.46
C VAL A 407 21.48 14.15 -18.18
N VAL A 408 21.37 14.03 -19.49
CA VAL A 408 20.33 14.74 -20.25
C VAL A 408 18.99 14.09 -19.91
N GLN A 409 18.14 14.83 -19.21
CA GLN A 409 16.81 14.38 -18.80
C GLN A 409 15.79 15.50 -19.05
N TRP A 410 14.70 15.15 -19.70
CA TRP A 410 13.61 16.09 -20.01
C TRP A 410 12.54 16.15 -18.92
N SER A 411 12.45 15.09 -18.09
CA SER A 411 11.52 15.03 -16.97
C SER A 411 12.28 15.15 -15.64
N HIS A 412 12.12 16.27 -14.96
CA HIS A 412 12.66 16.44 -13.60
C HIS A 412 11.99 15.52 -12.56
N GLN A 413 10.85 14.93 -12.91
CA GLN A 413 10.18 13.95 -12.06
C GLN A 413 10.85 12.56 -12.10
N LEU A 414 11.70 12.31 -13.10
CA LEU A 414 12.34 11.02 -13.37
C LEU A 414 13.87 11.14 -13.47
N ASP A 415 14.47 12.21 -12.94
CA ASP A 415 15.89 12.52 -13.09
C ASP A 415 16.82 11.79 -12.09
N LYS A 416 16.23 11.07 -11.13
CA LYS A 416 16.96 10.24 -10.17
C LYS A 416 17.37 8.89 -10.79
N PRO A 417 18.41 8.20 -10.24
CA PRO A 417 18.81 6.87 -10.72
C PRO A 417 17.64 5.86 -10.78
N GLU A 418 16.74 5.92 -9.80
CA GLU A 418 15.55 5.07 -9.70
C GLU A 418 14.59 5.31 -10.88
N GLY A 419 14.28 6.58 -11.15
CA GLY A 419 13.42 6.97 -12.27
C GLY A 419 14.05 6.62 -13.63
N LEU A 420 15.37 6.73 -13.74
CA LEU A 420 16.09 6.37 -14.95
C LEU A 420 16.08 4.85 -15.19
N LEU A 421 16.35 4.04 -14.16
CA LEU A 421 16.25 2.59 -14.28
C LEU A 421 14.81 2.15 -14.58
N GLY A 422 13.81 2.82 -13.97
CA GLY A 422 12.40 2.60 -14.28
C GLY A 422 12.04 2.85 -15.75
N GLN A 423 12.60 3.92 -16.37
CA GLN A 423 12.43 4.22 -17.80
C GLN A 423 13.10 3.14 -18.68
N ILE A 424 14.33 2.73 -18.34
CA ILE A 424 15.05 1.67 -19.03
C ILE A 424 14.25 0.36 -18.96
N THR A 425 13.77 -0.02 -17.78
CA THR A 425 12.91 -1.19 -17.58
C THR A 425 11.63 -1.08 -18.39
N GLY A 426 11.05 0.12 -18.46
CA GLY A 426 9.84 0.42 -19.25
C GLY A 426 10.01 0.16 -20.74
N ASN A 427 11.20 0.40 -21.30
CA ASN A 427 11.51 0.09 -22.71
C ASN A 427 11.38 -1.42 -23.01
N HIS A 428 11.53 -2.27 -21.99
CA HIS A 428 11.42 -3.73 -22.15
C HIS A 428 10.05 -4.29 -21.74
N THR A 429 9.41 -3.67 -20.75
CA THR A 429 8.17 -4.18 -20.12
C THR A 429 6.90 -3.46 -20.56
N GLY A 430 7.02 -2.28 -21.16
CA GLY A 430 5.89 -1.42 -21.50
C GLY A 430 5.37 -0.58 -20.35
N ILE A 431 5.98 -0.64 -19.15
CA ILE A 431 5.54 0.13 -17.98
C ILE A 431 6.12 1.54 -18.02
N GLY A 432 5.25 2.54 -17.99
CA GLY A 432 5.61 3.94 -17.83
C GLY A 432 5.27 4.47 -16.43
N TRP A 433 5.98 5.54 -16.02
CA TRP A 433 5.85 6.19 -14.72
C TRP A 433 5.69 7.70 -14.90
N CYS A 434 4.88 8.33 -14.04
CA CYS A 434 4.73 9.78 -14.03
C CYS A 434 5.84 10.49 -13.25
N GLY A 435 6.45 9.83 -12.28
CA GLY A 435 7.47 10.41 -11.42
C GLY A 435 8.04 9.40 -10.44
N THR A 436 8.69 9.88 -9.39
CA THR A 436 9.22 9.10 -8.27
C THR A 436 8.63 9.56 -6.92
N SER A 437 7.45 10.17 -6.94
CA SER A 437 6.82 10.79 -5.76
C SER A 437 5.33 10.52 -5.73
N HIS A 438 4.70 10.82 -4.59
CA HIS A 438 3.27 10.66 -4.40
C HIS A 438 2.45 11.47 -5.41
N THR A 439 1.21 11.05 -5.62
CA THR A 439 0.25 11.68 -6.52
C THR A 439 -1.06 12.00 -5.79
N SER A 440 -1.85 12.91 -6.34
CA SER A 440 -3.09 13.40 -5.74
C SER A 440 -4.33 12.57 -6.06
N ASP A 441 -4.14 11.37 -6.61
CA ASP A 441 -5.27 10.53 -6.98
C ASP A 441 -6.07 10.09 -5.75
N PRO A 442 -7.42 10.04 -5.83
CA PRO A 442 -8.22 9.39 -4.81
C PRO A 442 -7.88 7.90 -4.79
N THR A 443 -7.81 7.31 -3.61
CA THR A 443 -7.52 5.88 -3.49
C THR A 443 -8.79 5.04 -3.49
N LEU A 444 -8.65 3.78 -3.93
CA LEU A 444 -9.75 2.83 -3.93
C LEU A 444 -10.06 2.37 -2.51
N VAL A 445 -11.35 2.23 -2.20
CA VAL A 445 -11.81 1.62 -0.95
C VAL A 445 -12.71 0.44 -1.29
N SER A 446 -12.47 -0.68 -0.63
CA SER A 446 -13.39 -1.83 -0.63
C SER A 446 -13.64 -2.24 0.81
N ALA A 447 -14.89 -2.43 1.19
CA ALA A 447 -15.24 -2.87 2.54
C ALA A 447 -16.26 -4.01 2.51
N ILE A 448 -16.11 -4.97 3.42
CA ILE A 448 -16.99 -6.14 3.55
C ILE A 448 -17.22 -6.47 5.02
N GLY A 449 -18.44 -6.82 5.37
CA GLY A 449 -18.86 -7.10 6.75
C GLY A 449 -19.85 -6.06 7.27
N PRO A 450 -20.15 -6.10 8.59
CA PRO A 450 -21.13 -5.19 9.19
C PRO A 450 -20.67 -3.73 9.07
N GLN A 451 -21.62 -2.83 8.79
CA GLN A 451 -21.42 -1.39 8.60
C GLN A 451 -20.46 -1.01 7.45
N SER A 452 -20.19 -1.92 6.51
CA SER A 452 -19.37 -1.65 5.33
C SER A 452 -19.92 -0.52 4.45
N GLU A 453 -21.24 -0.26 4.46
CA GLU A 453 -21.90 0.83 3.73
C GLU A 453 -21.33 2.21 4.03
N ARG A 454 -20.70 2.42 5.19
CA ARG A 454 -20.02 3.65 5.57
C ARG A 454 -18.82 4.00 4.68
N PHE A 455 -18.32 3.02 3.94
CA PHE A 455 -17.17 3.16 3.03
C PHE A 455 -17.59 3.24 1.56
N SER A 456 -18.85 3.55 1.27
CA SER A 456 -19.36 3.67 -0.09
C SER A 456 -19.29 5.12 -0.61
N GLY A 457 -19.12 5.28 -1.94
CA GLY A 457 -19.07 6.59 -2.59
C GLY A 457 -17.74 7.32 -2.33
N ILE A 458 -17.82 8.60 -1.98
CA ILE A 458 -16.63 9.40 -1.60
C ILE A 458 -16.48 9.37 -0.08
N VAL A 459 -15.39 8.84 0.40
CA VAL A 459 -15.03 8.75 1.83
C VAL A 459 -13.99 9.82 2.13
N VAL A 460 -14.28 10.69 3.09
CA VAL A 460 -13.29 11.64 3.59
C VAL A 460 -12.39 10.90 4.59
N ASN A 461 -11.07 11.00 4.45
CA ASN A 461 -10.11 10.26 5.27
C ASN A 461 -10.32 10.42 6.79
N THR A 462 -10.71 11.62 7.24
CA THR A 462 -11.00 11.89 8.67
C THR A 462 -12.26 11.18 9.20
N ASP A 463 -13.17 10.76 8.33
CA ASP A 463 -14.39 10.03 8.76
C ASP A 463 -14.07 8.60 9.19
N VAL A 464 -12.96 8.03 8.73
CA VAL A 464 -12.48 6.70 9.15
C VAL A 464 -12.30 6.64 10.67
N PHE A 465 -11.70 7.67 11.28
CA PHE A 465 -11.57 7.78 12.73
C PHE A 465 -12.94 7.73 13.44
N LYS A 466 -13.90 8.51 12.94
CA LYS A 466 -15.27 8.54 13.51
C LYS A 466 -15.89 7.15 13.45
N HIS A 467 -15.73 6.47 12.31
CA HIS A 467 -16.24 5.12 12.12
C HIS A 467 -15.63 4.13 13.13
N PHE A 468 -14.31 4.17 13.33
CA PHE A 468 -13.67 3.33 14.35
C PHE A 468 -14.20 3.60 15.75
N MET A 469 -14.34 4.88 16.12
CA MET A 469 -14.85 5.26 17.45
C MET A 469 -16.32 4.86 17.65
N GLU A 470 -17.17 5.01 16.65
CA GLU A 470 -18.58 4.63 16.74
C GLU A 470 -18.81 3.10 16.79
N MET A 471 -17.91 2.33 16.15
CA MET A 471 -18.00 0.88 16.08
C MET A 471 -17.40 0.17 17.30
N LEU A 472 -16.29 0.68 17.84
CA LEU A 472 -15.44 -0.04 18.77
C LEU A 472 -15.33 0.61 20.16
N ALA A 473 -15.77 1.88 20.36
CA ALA A 473 -15.67 2.60 21.64
C ALA A 473 -16.82 2.34 22.61
#